data_17334a1f2d5f51d080aa56e34fd48ab2
#
_entry.id   17334a1f2d5f51d080aa56e34fd48ab2
#
_cell.length_a   1.000
_cell.length_b   1.000
_cell.length_c   1.000
_cell.angle_alpha   90.00
_cell.angle_beta   90.00
_cell.angle_gamma   90.00
#
_symmetry.space_group_name_H-M   'P 1'
#
loop_
_entity.id
_entity.type
_entity.pdbx_description
1 polymer ?
#
loop_
_entity_poly.entity_id
_entity_poly.type
_entity_poly.pdbx_seq_one_letter_code
_entity_poly.pdbx_strand_id
1 'polypeptide(L)'
;MKKAMVCVLLTLAIVLGCEPHLRQAAKSRAAGVWRSLTEEKAESAYPAQEPQIAEQLGSHSRTDLIPVTLYYRYGDTSVLGAQQAQLDIRREETVASSIVQRLVDGPSISHERLSGVFPQGTRVISVRGDGTTAFVTLSRGFLGRPDGAPADWENLPQWQEEAALRRLLAAQSIVLSLTEDARYQRVQLFIADGDDDIPERIPLAYFDPQVADPALVLAASARDERMLLTPRDALEAVLSAWQARDWAAAYAYLGDEQGALLPALSVFEAEMNELDITLLDFDVSEGTVSFDGQRATLVLNAEIRSIEGGDAQIVRESVPLARIEDNWAIAPDTLRSLMIRD
;
A
#
# COMPACT_ATOMS: atom_id res chain seq x y z
N MET A 1 -12.66 -16.88 -36.80
CA MET A 1 -11.46 -16.30 -36.19
C MET A 1 -11.62 -14.83 -35.77
N LYS A 2 -12.30 -13.94 -36.54
CA LYS A 2 -12.46 -12.51 -36.16
C LYS A 2 -13.34 -12.25 -34.92
N LYS A 3 -14.32 -13.10 -34.60
CA LYS A 3 -15.20 -12.94 -33.41
C LYS A 3 -14.53 -13.33 -32.09
N ALA A 4 -13.58 -14.27 -32.09
CA ALA A 4 -12.83 -14.64 -30.89
C ALA A 4 -11.81 -13.57 -30.50
N MET A 5 -11.22 -12.87 -31.47
CA MET A 5 -10.27 -11.79 -31.22
C MET A 5 -10.92 -10.53 -30.61
N VAL A 6 -12.21 -10.28 -30.96
CA VAL A 6 -12.98 -9.15 -30.39
C VAL A 6 -13.33 -9.41 -28.90
N CYS A 7 -13.67 -10.66 -28.54
CA CYS A 7 -13.92 -11.00 -27.14
C CYS A 7 -12.66 -10.92 -26.26
N VAL A 8 -11.50 -11.31 -26.77
CA VAL A 8 -10.22 -11.19 -26.03
C VAL A 8 -9.82 -9.71 -25.84
N LEU A 9 -10.08 -8.86 -26.81
CA LEU A 9 -9.85 -7.42 -26.68
C LEU A 9 -10.83 -6.73 -25.73
N LEU A 10 -12.08 -7.22 -25.65
CA LEU A 10 -13.07 -6.69 -24.70
C LEU A 10 -12.79 -7.15 -23.26
N THR A 11 -12.36 -8.39 -23.05
CA THR A 11 -11.93 -8.85 -21.71
C THR A 11 -10.63 -8.18 -21.26
N LEU A 12 -9.70 -7.91 -22.17
CA LEU A 12 -8.48 -7.15 -21.87
C LEU A 12 -8.80 -5.68 -21.49
N ALA A 13 -9.83 -5.10 -22.12
CA ALA A 13 -10.29 -3.74 -21.81
C ALA A 13 -10.97 -3.65 -20.41
N ILE A 14 -11.61 -4.72 -19.96
CA ILE A 14 -12.25 -4.79 -18.64
C ILE A 14 -11.19 -4.95 -17.52
N VAL A 15 -10.12 -5.71 -17.76
CA VAL A 15 -8.99 -5.85 -16.79
C VAL A 15 -8.11 -4.58 -16.77
N LEU A 16 -8.09 -3.79 -17.85
CA LEU A 16 -7.41 -2.49 -17.93
C LEU A 16 -8.27 -1.31 -17.47
N GLY A 17 -9.53 -1.55 -17.13
CA GLY A 17 -10.53 -0.55 -16.77
C GLY A 17 -10.46 -0.03 -15.33
N CYS A 18 -9.41 -0.33 -14.56
CA CYS A 18 -9.15 0.39 -13.32
C CYS A 18 -8.82 1.85 -13.65
N GLU A 19 -9.76 2.66 -13.36
CA GLU A 19 -10.02 4.08 -13.62
C GLU A 19 -8.81 5.00 -13.75
N PRO A 20 -8.88 5.93 -14.73
CA PRO A 20 -7.84 6.95 -14.95
C PRO A 20 -7.59 7.81 -13.71
N HIS A 21 -8.58 8.02 -12.83
CA HIS A 21 -8.47 8.81 -11.62
C HIS A 21 -7.56 8.17 -10.55
N LEU A 22 -7.71 6.89 -10.28
CA LEU A 22 -6.83 6.17 -9.34
C LEU A 22 -5.40 6.10 -9.87
N ARG A 23 -5.22 5.90 -11.17
CA ARG A 23 -3.89 5.95 -11.82
C ARG A 23 -3.29 7.35 -11.77
N GLN A 24 -4.10 8.40 -11.90
CA GLN A 24 -3.61 9.77 -11.86
C GLN A 24 -3.28 10.20 -10.43
N ALA A 25 -4.07 9.80 -9.44
CA ALA A 25 -3.76 9.98 -8.02
C ALA A 25 -2.51 9.20 -7.61
N ALA A 26 -2.35 7.95 -8.07
CA ALA A 26 -1.15 7.15 -7.87
C ALA A 26 0.09 7.80 -8.50
N LYS A 27 -0.02 8.29 -9.74
CA LYS A 27 1.06 8.98 -10.44
C LYS A 27 1.45 10.30 -9.74
N SER A 28 0.49 11.07 -9.25
CA SER A 28 0.78 12.32 -8.54
C SER A 28 1.44 12.09 -7.18
N ARG A 29 1.04 11.05 -6.46
CA ARG A 29 1.67 10.64 -5.19
C ARG A 29 3.06 10.09 -5.41
N ALA A 30 3.21 9.18 -6.37
CA ALA A 30 4.52 8.68 -6.77
C ALA A 30 5.46 9.82 -7.17
N ALA A 31 5.01 10.80 -7.97
CA ALA A 31 5.82 11.95 -8.35
C ALA A 31 6.24 12.83 -7.16
N GLY A 32 5.42 12.92 -6.12
CA GLY A 32 5.79 13.62 -4.88
C GLY A 32 6.84 12.88 -4.08
N VAL A 33 6.70 11.55 -3.95
CA VAL A 33 7.69 10.67 -3.32
C VAL A 33 9.00 10.67 -4.10
N TRP A 34 8.94 10.65 -5.44
CA TRP A 34 10.11 10.78 -6.32
C TRP A 34 10.94 12.02 -6.03
N ARG A 35 10.30 13.17 -5.79
CA ARG A 35 11.03 14.40 -5.50
C ARG A 35 11.84 14.29 -4.21
N SER A 36 11.30 13.67 -3.17
CA SER A 36 12.03 13.45 -1.91
C SER A 36 13.15 12.40 -2.03
N LEU A 37 13.04 11.45 -2.98
CA LEU A 37 14.06 10.44 -3.24
C LEU A 37 15.24 10.93 -4.10
N THR A 38 15.08 12.04 -4.83
CA THR A 38 16.07 12.55 -5.79
C THR A 38 16.82 13.79 -5.30
N GLU A 39 16.40 14.44 -4.21
CA GLU A 39 16.97 15.73 -3.77
C GLU A 39 18.37 15.61 -3.13
N GLU A 40 18.87 14.41 -2.85
CA GLU A 40 20.20 14.21 -2.26
C GLU A 40 21.24 13.77 -3.30
N LYS A 41 22.25 14.61 -3.54
CA LYS A 41 23.43 14.21 -4.30
C LYS A 41 24.05 12.98 -3.63
N ALA A 42 24.43 12.00 -4.45
CA ALA A 42 25.05 10.74 -4.05
C ALA A 42 26.41 10.99 -3.38
N GLU A 43 26.39 11.41 -2.12
CA GLU A 43 27.54 11.42 -1.25
C GLU A 43 27.30 10.46 -0.09
N SER A 44 28.12 9.47 -0.04
CA SER A 44 28.41 8.54 1.01
C SER A 44 28.36 7.08 0.58
N ALA A 45 29.53 6.54 0.54
CA ALA A 45 29.77 5.11 0.56
C ALA A 45 29.16 4.47 1.81
N TYR A 46 28.86 3.18 1.73
CA TYR A 46 28.54 2.33 2.86
C TYR A 46 29.54 2.60 4.00
N PRO A 47 29.09 2.77 5.25
CA PRO A 47 30.01 3.07 6.35
C PRO A 47 31.05 1.95 6.53
N ALA A 48 32.33 2.33 6.46
CA ALA A 48 33.45 1.39 6.51
C ALA A 48 33.75 0.84 7.90
N GLN A 49 33.06 1.31 8.95
CA GLN A 49 33.26 0.85 10.33
C GLN A 49 31.92 0.57 10.99
N GLU A 50 31.80 -0.62 11.60
CA GLU A 50 30.66 -0.97 12.45
C GLU A 50 30.65 -0.03 13.66
N PRO A 51 29.60 0.80 13.84
CA PRO A 51 29.36 1.35 15.15
C PRO A 51 28.88 0.20 16.03
N GLN A 52 29.74 -0.21 16.97
CA GLN A 52 29.30 -1.10 18.04
C GLN A 52 28.41 -0.31 18.99
N ILE A 53 27.18 -0.04 18.57
CA ILE A 53 26.12 0.21 19.50
C ILE A 53 25.67 -1.17 19.97
N ALA A 54 26.36 -1.65 21.03
CA ALA A 54 25.80 -2.73 21.82
C ALA A 54 24.45 -2.25 22.33
N GLU A 55 23.39 -2.63 21.66
CA GLU A 55 22.06 -2.65 22.30
C GLU A 55 22.24 -3.55 23.52
N GLN A 56 22.39 -2.94 24.69
CA GLN A 56 22.24 -3.64 25.95
C GLN A 56 20.75 -4.03 26.08
N LEU A 57 20.33 -4.97 25.26
CA LEU A 57 19.16 -5.77 25.55
C LEU A 57 19.56 -6.63 26.75
N GLY A 58 19.08 -6.22 27.91
CA GLY A 58 19.23 -6.99 29.11
C GLY A 58 18.84 -8.44 28.86
N SER A 59 19.57 -9.34 29.47
CA SER A 59 19.38 -10.79 29.42
C SER A 59 17.98 -11.15 29.95
N HIS A 60 16.96 -11.03 29.10
CA HIS A 60 15.62 -11.46 29.42
C HIS A 60 15.46 -12.91 28.95
N SER A 61 15.39 -13.83 29.88
CA SER A 61 14.98 -15.23 29.64
C SER A 61 13.45 -15.37 29.54
N ARG A 62 12.74 -14.29 29.21
CA ARG A 62 11.36 -14.26 28.75
C ARG A 62 11.36 -13.70 27.34
N THR A 63 10.70 -14.36 26.45
CA THR A 63 10.39 -13.90 25.10
C THR A 63 9.49 -12.68 25.25
N ASP A 64 10.08 -11.48 25.28
CA ASP A 64 9.27 -10.25 25.33
C ASP A 64 8.75 -9.99 23.92
N LEU A 65 7.45 -10.12 23.77
CA LEU A 65 6.77 -9.75 22.53
C LEU A 65 6.81 -8.22 22.38
N ILE A 66 7.42 -7.75 21.31
CA ILE A 66 7.56 -6.31 21.04
C ILE A 66 6.45 -5.89 20.08
N PRO A 67 5.55 -4.98 20.49
CA PRO A 67 4.54 -4.46 19.59
C PRO A 67 5.19 -3.56 18.52
N VAL A 68 4.81 -3.76 17.27
CA VAL A 68 5.28 -2.98 16.12
C VAL A 68 4.16 -2.72 15.14
N THR A 69 4.26 -1.64 14.37
CA THR A 69 3.38 -1.36 13.25
C THR A 69 4.12 -1.69 11.96
N LEU A 70 3.53 -2.57 11.16
CA LEU A 70 4.03 -2.99 9.86
C LEU A 70 3.14 -2.41 8.77
N TYR A 71 3.72 -2.01 7.65
CA TYR A 71 2.98 -1.42 6.55
C TYR A 71 3.04 -2.32 5.32
N TYR A 72 1.88 -2.67 4.76
CA TYR A 72 1.74 -3.54 3.61
C TYR A 72 0.86 -2.89 2.55
N ARG A 73 0.91 -3.35 1.31
CA ARG A 73 0.01 -2.85 0.27
C ARG A 73 -1.45 -3.10 0.67
N TYR A 74 -2.30 -2.10 0.53
CA TYR A 74 -3.72 -2.23 0.79
C TYR A 74 -4.46 -2.68 -0.48
N GLY A 75 -4.94 -3.92 -0.50
CA GLY A 75 -5.53 -4.51 -1.71
C GLY A 75 -4.58 -4.45 -2.90
N ASP A 76 -5.12 -4.12 -4.07
CA ASP A 76 -4.37 -3.88 -5.31
C ASP A 76 -4.11 -2.39 -5.59
N THR A 77 -4.18 -1.56 -4.55
CA THR A 77 -4.00 -0.11 -4.66
C THR A 77 -2.53 0.32 -4.67
N SER A 78 -2.29 1.61 -4.80
CA SER A 78 -0.97 2.24 -4.72
C SER A 78 -0.66 2.83 -3.34
N VAL A 79 -1.37 2.40 -2.30
CA VAL A 79 -1.19 2.88 -0.93
C VAL A 79 -0.90 1.73 0.03
N LEU A 80 -0.37 2.08 1.20
CA LEU A 80 -0.03 1.16 2.27
C LEU A 80 -1.05 1.29 3.40
N GLY A 81 -1.47 0.13 3.90
CA GLY A 81 -2.24 -0.02 5.14
C GLY A 81 -1.37 -0.52 6.27
N ALA A 82 -1.78 -0.22 7.50
CA ALA A 82 -1.06 -0.62 8.70
C ALA A 82 -1.55 -1.98 9.24
N GLN A 83 -0.65 -2.71 9.86
CA GLN A 83 -0.91 -3.93 10.63
C GLN A 83 -0.17 -3.87 11.95
N GLN A 84 -0.90 -3.96 13.07
CA GLN A 84 -0.28 -4.18 14.38
C GLN A 84 0.21 -5.61 14.49
N ALA A 85 1.44 -5.80 14.92
CA ALA A 85 2.05 -7.11 15.08
C ALA A 85 2.83 -7.20 16.40
N GLN A 86 3.00 -8.43 16.89
CA GLN A 86 3.88 -8.75 18.02
C GLN A 86 5.07 -9.50 17.47
N LEU A 87 6.27 -8.98 17.67
CA LEU A 87 7.50 -9.64 17.24
C LEU A 87 8.13 -10.41 18.39
N ASP A 88 8.43 -11.68 18.14
CA ASP A 88 9.24 -12.52 18.99
C ASP A 88 10.70 -12.41 18.54
N ILE A 89 11.49 -11.64 19.29
CA ILE A 89 12.89 -11.36 18.92
C ILE A 89 13.81 -12.44 19.47
N ARG A 90 14.51 -13.11 18.56
CA ARG A 90 15.54 -14.09 18.94
C ARG A 90 16.80 -13.38 19.44
N ARG A 91 17.61 -14.10 20.24
CA ARG A 91 18.80 -13.53 20.91
C ARG A 91 19.84 -12.87 19.98
N GLU A 92 19.87 -13.27 18.72
CA GLU A 92 20.86 -12.80 17.74
C GLU A 92 20.25 -11.80 16.74
N GLU A 93 18.96 -11.47 16.87
CA GLU A 93 18.23 -10.60 15.96
C GLU A 93 18.00 -9.24 16.59
N THR A 94 18.07 -8.19 15.78
CA THR A 94 17.64 -6.86 16.20
C THR A 94 16.16 -6.66 15.88
N VAL A 95 15.47 -5.77 16.61
CA VAL A 95 14.08 -5.39 16.32
C VAL A 95 13.94 -4.94 14.86
N ALA A 96 14.88 -4.13 14.37
CA ALA A 96 14.88 -3.65 12.99
C ALA A 96 15.01 -4.79 11.96
N SER A 97 15.89 -5.78 12.21
CA SER A 97 16.02 -6.94 11.32
C SER A 97 14.75 -7.77 11.30
N SER A 98 14.13 -7.99 12.46
CA SER A 98 12.88 -8.76 12.56
C SER A 98 11.70 -8.03 11.89
N ILE A 99 11.64 -6.69 11.98
CA ILE A 99 10.65 -5.88 11.26
C ILE A 99 10.81 -6.11 9.75
N VAL A 100 12.02 -5.93 9.20
CA VAL A 100 12.26 -6.07 7.75
C VAL A 100 11.99 -7.51 7.29
N GLN A 101 12.41 -8.51 8.08
CA GLN A 101 12.12 -9.91 7.78
C GLN A 101 10.61 -10.15 7.72
N ARG A 102 9.86 -9.63 8.70
CA ARG A 102 8.40 -9.79 8.76
C ARG A 102 7.69 -9.13 7.58
N LEU A 103 8.20 -7.98 7.11
CA LEU A 103 7.69 -7.33 5.90
C LEU A 103 7.90 -8.20 4.66
N VAL A 104 9.09 -8.80 4.53
CA VAL A 104 9.42 -9.71 3.41
C VAL A 104 8.57 -10.98 3.44
N ASP A 105 8.30 -11.53 4.63
CA ASP A 105 7.44 -12.72 4.81
C ASP A 105 5.97 -12.44 4.46
N GLY A 106 5.56 -11.18 4.45
CA GLY A 106 4.20 -10.75 4.12
C GLY A 106 3.27 -10.58 5.31
N PRO A 107 2.05 -10.08 5.07
CA PRO A 107 1.06 -9.82 6.11
C PRO A 107 0.54 -11.11 6.75
N SER A 108 -0.07 -10.97 7.93
CA SER A 108 -0.76 -12.08 8.59
C SER A 108 -2.00 -12.50 7.80
N ILE A 109 -2.29 -13.80 7.77
CA ILE A 109 -3.47 -14.37 7.09
C ILE A 109 -4.79 -13.75 7.60
N SER A 110 -4.81 -13.27 8.85
CA SER A 110 -5.99 -12.59 9.41
C SER A 110 -6.28 -11.22 8.79
N HIS A 111 -5.35 -10.66 8.03
CA HIS A 111 -5.48 -9.34 7.39
C HIS A 111 -5.66 -9.51 5.88
N GLU A 112 -6.82 -10.04 5.48
CA GLU A 112 -7.13 -10.34 4.06
C GLU A 112 -7.06 -9.14 3.12
N ARG A 113 -7.12 -7.91 3.67
CA ARG A 113 -7.04 -6.65 2.92
C ARG A 113 -5.61 -6.22 2.61
N LEU A 114 -4.63 -6.84 3.25
CA LEU A 114 -3.22 -6.50 3.08
C LEU A 114 -2.53 -7.52 2.20
N SER A 115 -1.68 -7.08 1.31
CA SER A 115 -0.90 -7.94 0.42
C SER A 115 0.59 -7.64 0.50
N GLY A 116 1.41 -8.70 0.32
CA GLY A 116 2.85 -8.57 0.24
C GLY A 116 3.29 -7.82 -1.02
N VAL A 117 4.37 -7.08 -0.92
CA VAL A 117 4.93 -6.30 -2.04
C VAL A 117 6.30 -6.78 -2.49
N PHE A 118 6.90 -7.69 -1.75
CA PHE A 118 8.23 -8.21 -2.06
C PHE A 118 8.14 -9.40 -3.03
N PRO A 119 8.93 -9.38 -4.12
CA PRO A 119 9.01 -10.52 -5.04
C PRO A 119 9.49 -11.79 -4.31
N GLN A 120 9.04 -12.94 -4.80
CA GLN A 120 9.53 -14.22 -4.29
C GLN A 120 11.05 -14.34 -4.41
N GLY A 121 11.70 -14.87 -3.36
CA GLY A 121 13.16 -14.98 -3.30
C GLY A 121 13.86 -13.73 -2.78
N THR A 122 13.14 -12.67 -2.42
CA THR A 122 13.70 -11.57 -1.63
C THR A 122 14.14 -12.09 -0.26
N ARG A 123 15.36 -11.78 0.15
CA ARG A 123 15.91 -12.11 1.48
C ARG A 123 16.48 -10.87 2.12
N VAL A 124 16.40 -10.79 3.43
CA VAL A 124 17.10 -9.77 4.22
C VAL A 124 18.52 -10.25 4.44
N ILE A 125 19.50 -9.52 3.94
CA ILE A 125 20.94 -9.81 4.09
C ILE A 125 21.46 -9.18 5.38
N SER A 126 21.19 -7.89 5.57
CA SER A 126 21.55 -7.21 6.81
C SER A 126 20.69 -6.00 7.08
N VAL A 127 20.52 -5.67 8.37
CA VAL A 127 19.94 -4.40 8.83
C VAL A 127 20.87 -3.82 9.88
N ARG A 128 21.38 -2.61 9.63
CA ARG A 128 22.34 -1.93 10.50
C ARG A 128 21.86 -0.51 10.77
N GLY A 129 22.14 0.00 11.95
CA GLY A 129 21.84 1.39 12.32
C GLY A 129 23.13 2.20 12.47
N ASP A 130 23.13 3.43 11.96
CA ASP A 130 24.16 4.42 12.26
C ASP A 130 23.46 5.75 12.60
N GLY A 131 23.54 6.13 13.86
CA GLY A 131 22.80 7.27 14.39
C GLY A 131 21.29 7.12 14.14
N THR A 132 20.71 8.03 13.38
CA THR A 132 19.27 8.04 13.04
C THR A 132 18.96 7.41 11.66
N THR A 133 19.95 6.79 11.02
CA THR A 133 19.77 6.15 9.71
C THR A 133 19.86 4.64 9.83
N ALA A 134 18.87 3.93 9.30
CA ALA A 134 18.92 2.50 9.10
C ALA A 134 19.46 2.16 7.70
N PHE A 135 20.35 1.21 7.61
CA PHE A 135 20.91 0.67 6.37
C PHE A 135 20.37 -0.75 6.21
N VAL A 136 19.58 -0.98 5.18
CA VAL A 136 18.93 -2.26 4.90
C VAL A 136 19.51 -2.81 3.60
N THR A 137 20.09 -4.00 3.67
CA THR A 137 20.57 -4.73 2.49
C THR A 137 19.66 -5.90 2.21
N LEU A 138 19.08 -5.94 1.01
CA LEU A 138 18.25 -7.01 0.51
C LEU A 138 19.01 -7.81 -0.56
N SER A 139 18.59 -9.06 -0.77
CA SER A 139 19.10 -9.83 -1.91
C SER A 139 18.62 -9.23 -3.24
N ARG A 140 19.31 -9.53 -4.34
CA ARG A 140 18.86 -9.14 -5.70
C ARG A 140 17.49 -9.68 -6.07
N GLY A 141 16.97 -10.69 -5.34
CA GLY A 141 15.58 -11.14 -5.46
C GLY A 141 14.55 -10.00 -5.33
N PHE A 142 14.88 -8.94 -4.59
CA PHE A 142 14.07 -7.71 -4.50
C PHE A 142 13.80 -7.04 -5.86
N LEU A 143 14.72 -7.17 -6.81
CA LEU A 143 14.58 -6.65 -8.17
C LEU A 143 13.94 -7.66 -9.13
N GLY A 144 13.58 -8.84 -8.62
CA GLY A 144 13.04 -9.94 -9.38
C GLY A 144 11.66 -9.70 -9.97
N ARG A 145 11.14 -10.77 -10.57
CA ARG A 145 9.82 -10.78 -11.20
C ARG A 145 8.71 -10.58 -10.16
N PRO A 146 7.77 -9.65 -10.40
CA PRO A 146 6.58 -9.53 -9.56
C PRO A 146 5.73 -10.80 -9.58
N ASP A 147 5.10 -11.11 -8.45
CA ASP A 147 4.19 -12.24 -8.37
C ASP A 147 3.03 -12.07 -9.36
N GLY A 148 2.69 -13.16 -10.05
CA GLY A 148 1.66 -13.16 -11.09
C GLY A 148 2.12 -12.62 -12.45
N ALA A 149 3.32 -12.06 -12.58
CA ALA A 149 3.83 -11.58 -13.85
C ALA A 149 4.20 -12.73 -14.81
N PRO A 150 3.99 -12.60 -16.13
CA PRO A 150 4.43 -13.58 -17.11
C PRO A 150 5.96 -13.63 -17.23
N ALA A 151 6.50 -14.65 -17.89
CA ALA A 151 7.95 -14.85 -18.00
C ALA A 151 8.67 -13.70 -18.74
N ASP A 152 7.98 -13.07 -19.68
CA ASP A 152 8.46 -11.97 -20.51
C ASP A 152 8.05 -10.58 -20.00
N TRP A 153 7.72 -10.46 -18.73
CA TRP A 153 7.20 -9.25 -18.06
C TRP A 153 8.06 -8.01 -18.30
N GLU A 154 9.37 -8.18 -18.42
CA GLU A 154 10.32 -7.08 -18.67
C GLU A 154 10.08 -6.39 -20.03
N ASN A 155 9.43 -7.06 -20.98
CA ASN A 155 9.08 -6.51 -22.28
C ASN A 155 7.66 -5.93 -22.35
N LEU A 156 6.91 -5.99 -21.24
CA LEU A 156 5.52 -5.56 -21.14
C LEU A 156 5.42 -4.28 -20.31
N PRO A 157 5.11 -3.11 -20.90
CA PRO A 157 5.10 -1.83 -20.19
C PRO A 157 4.24 -1.82 -18.94
N GLN A 158 3.06 -2.46 -18.97
CA GLN A 158 2.18 -2.54 -17.81
C GLN A 158 2.83 -3.28 -16.63
N TRP A 159 3.64 -4.31 -16.92
CA TRP A 159 4.33 -5.06 -15.86
C TRP A 159 5.60 -4.37 -15.39
N GLN A 160 6.24 -3.57 -16.23
CA GLN A 160 7.34 -2.70 -15.78
C GLN A 160 6.82 -1.62 -14.82
N GLU A 161 5.67 -0.99 -15.14
CA GLU A 161 5.02 -0.01 -14.26
C GLU A 161 4.58 -0.66 -12.94
N GLU A 162 3.97 -1.85 -12.97
CA GLU A 162 3.54 -2.57 -11.76
C GLU A 162 4.75 -3.01 -10.92
N ALA A 163 5.82 -3.48 -11.54
CA ALA A 163 7.05 -3.85 -10.83
C ALA A 163 7.70 -2.63 -10.14
N ALA A 164 7.74 -1.50 -10.82
CA ALA A 164 8.25 -0.25 -10.26
C ALA A 164 7.39 0.21 -9.07
N LEU A 165 6.06 0.18 -9.20
CA LEU A 165 5.13 0.50 -8.13
C LEU A 165 5.32 -0.42 -6.92
N ARG A 166 5.39 -1.74 -7.12
CA ARG A 166 5.60 -2.70 -6.01
C ARG A 166 6.92 -2.46 -5.29
N ARG A 167 8.01 -2.18 -6.02
CA ARG A 167 9.31 -1.86 -5.40
C ARG A 167 9.26 -0.55 -4.62
N LEU A 168 8.55 0.46 -5.14
CA LEU A 168 8.33 1.71 -4.41
C LEU A 168 7.56 1.46 -3.12
N LEU A 169 6.45 0.72 -3.19
CA LEU A 169 5.66 0.34 -2.02
C LEU A 169 6.49 -0.48 -1.01
N ALA A 170 7.31 -1.43 -1.48
CA ALA A 170 8.19 -2.21 -0.62
C ALA A 170 9.25 -1.34 0.06
N ALA A 171 9.85 -0.39 -0.66
CA ALA A 171 10.80 0.57 -0.07
C ALA A 171 10.10 1.43 0.99
N GLN A 172 8.92 1.96 0.71
CA GLN A 172 8.16 2.78 1.66
C GLN A 172 7.62 1.94 2.85
N SER A 173 7.26 0.70 2.63
CA SER A 173 6.91 -0.25 3.69
C SER A 173 8.03 -0.39 4.73
N ILE A 174 9.28 -0.58 4.28
CA ILE A 174 10.45 -0.62 5.16
C ILE A 174 10.66 0.72 5.86
N VAL A 175 10.60 1.84 5.10
CA VAL A 175 10.81 3.18 5.65
C VAL A 175 9.78 3.48 6.75
N LEU A 176 8.49 3.31 6.46
CA LEU A 176 7.42 3.60 7.41
C LEU A 176 7.51 2.73 8.66
N SER A 177 7.77 1.42 8.50
CA SER A 177 7.84 0.49 9.63
C SER A 177 9.08 0.71 10.52
N LEU A 178 10.22 1.07 9.95
CA LEU A 178 11.44 1.34 10.73
C LEU A 178 11.47 2.73 11.37
N THR A 179 10.69 3.67 10.84
CA THR A 179 10.64 5.05 11.37
C THR A 179 9.43 5.32 12.27
N GLU A 180 8.60 4.30 12.55
CA GLU A 180 7.37 4.44 13.33
C GLU A 180 7.63 4.93 14.76
N ASP A 181 8.59 4.34 15.43
CA ASP A 181 8.95 4.67 16.82
C ASP A 181 9.98 5.80 16.94
N ALA A 182 10.28 6.51 15.85
CA ALA A 182 11.26 7.58 15.75
C ALA A 182 12.71 7.19 16.12
N ARG A 183 13.03 5.90 16.25
CA ARG A 183 14.40 5.43 16.45
C ARG A 183 15.25 5.75 15.23
N TYR A 184 14.70 5.52 14.04
CA TYR A 184 15.31 5.93 12.79
C TYR A 184 14.50 7.07 12.18
N GLN A 185 15.19 8.00 11.54
CA GLN A 185 14.57 9.10 10.79
C GLN A 185 14.66 8.86 9.28
N ARG A 186 15.61 8.04 8.86
CA ARG A 186 15.88 7.73 7.46
C ARG A 186 16.24 6.25 7.28
N VAL A 187 15.98 5.75 6.10
CA VAL A 187 16.35 4.38 5.68
C VAL A 187 17.05 4.44 4.33
N GLN A 188 18.23 3.84 4.24
CA GLN A 188 18.93 3.63 2.98
C GLN A 188 18.86 2.16 2.60
N LEU A 189 18.38 1.88 1.39
CA LEU A 189 18.29 0.53 0.84
C LEU A 189 19.51 0.22 -0.04
N PHE A 190 19.95 -1.03 0.04
CA PHE A 190 21.00 -1.63 -0.77
C PHE A 190 20.59 -3.00 -1.25
N ILE A 191 21.27 -3.50 -2.28
CA ILE A 191 21.18 -4.89 -2.76
C ILE A 191 22.56 -5.56 -2.71
N ALA A 192 22.56 -6.87 -2.46
CA ALA A 192 23.74 -7.71 -2.57
C ALA A 192 23.34 -9.11 -3.08
N ASP A 193 24.29 -9.88 -3.64
CA ASP A 193 24.05 -11.25 -4.07
C ASP A 193 24.14 -12.25 -2.91
N GLY A 194 25.00 -11.97 -1.92
CA GLY A 194 25.21 -12.77 -0.74
C GLY A 194 25.67 -11.96 0.47
N ASP A 195 25.84 -12.63 1.59
CA ASP A 195 26.17 -12.01 2.87
C ASP A 195 27.58 -11.40 2.89
N ASP A 196 28.49 -11.94 2.08
CA ASP A 196 29.89 -11.51 1.99
C ASP A 196 30.13 -10.48 0.86
N ASP A 197 29.10 -10.14 0.09
CA ASP A 197 29.22 -9.22 -1.04
C ASP A 197 29.16 -7.76 -0.58
N ILE A 198 29.81 -6.88 -1.37
CA ILE A 198 29.73 -5.45 -1.13
C ILE A 198 28.33 -4.96 -1.51
N PRO A 199 27.57 -4.36 -0.57
CA PRO A 199 26.27 -3.83 -0.87
C PRO A 199 26.29 -2.72 -1.91
N GLU A 200 25.43 -2.79 -2.90
CA GLU A 200 25.31 -1.83 -3.99
C GLU A 200 24.06 -0.94 -3.79
N ARG A 201 24.16 0.32 -4.19
CA ARG A 201 23.00 1.20 -4.26
C ARG A 201 22.06 0.78 -5.40
N ILE A 202 20.77 0.90 -5.18
CA ILE A 202 19.76 0.50 -6.15
C ILE A 202 19.57 1.61 -7.19
N PRO A 203 19.76 1.34 -8.49
CA PRO A 203 19.46 2.31 -9.53
C PRO A 203 18.00 2.77 -9.51
N LEU A 204 17.79 4.07 -9.70
CA LEU A 204 16.46 4.68 -9.65
C LEU A 204 15.53 4.17 -10.75
N ALA A 205 16.09 3.73 -11.88
CA ALA A 205 15.34 3.11 -12.98
C ALA A 205 14.50 1.89 -12.57
N TYR A 206 14.83 1.21 -11.47
CA TYR A 206 14.00 0.11 -10.96
C TYR A 206 12.70 0.57 -10.30
N PHE A 207 12.61 1.84 -9.94
CA PHE A 207 11.44 2.45 -9.29
C PHE A 207 10.68 3.36 -10.25
N ASP A 208 11.35 3.90 -11.28
CA ASP A 208 10.75 4.71 -12.32
C ASP A 208 11.34 4.33 -13.67
N PRO A 209 10.60 3.58 -14.51
CA PRO A 209 11.08 3.17 -15.84
C PRO A 209 11.38 4.33 -16.80
N GLN A 210 10.97 5.56 -16.46
CA GLN A 210 11.24 6.74 -17.28
C GLN A 210 12.62 7.36 -16.99
N VAL A 211 13.28 6.94 -15.91
CA VAL A 211 14.63 7.37 -15.57
C VAL A 211 15.64 6.65 -16.44
N ALA A 212 16.19 7.36 -17.39
CA ALA A 212 17.17 6.80 -18.35
C ALA A 212 18.63 6.84 -17.85
N ASP A 213 18.94 7.67 -16.84
CA ASP A 213 20.31 7.78 -16.32
C ASP A 213 20.59 6.69 -15.28
N PRO A 214 21.47 5.72 -15.61
CA PRO A 214 21.80 4.62 -14.71
C PRO A 214 22.65 5.04 -13.51
N ALA A 215 23.22 6.25 -13.52
CA ALA A 215 23.99 6.78 -12.41
C ALA A 215 23.10 7.32 -11.28
N LEU A 216 21.83 7.55 -11.56
CA LEU A 216 20.89 7.94 -10.53
C LEU A 216 20.51 6.73 -9.67
N VAL A 217 20.73 6.86 -8.37
CA VAL A 217 20.48 5.81 -7.38
C VAL A 217 19.48 6.26 -6.32
N LEU A 218 18.81 5.29 -5.71
CA LEU A 218 17.89 5.54 -4.61
C LEU A 218 18.62 6.21 -3.43
N ALA A 219 18.15 7.38 -3.02
CA ALA A 219 18.67 8.09 -1.85
C ALA A 219 18.10 7.52 -0.55
N ALA A 220 18.66 7.90 0.59
CA ALA A 220 18.10 7.59 1.88
C ALA A 220 16.76 8.29 2.06
N SER A 221 15.71 7.52 2.35
CA SER A 221 14.33 8.01 2.41
C SER A 221 13.93 8.29 3.86
N ALA A 222 13.27 9.40 4.09
CA ALA A 222 12.56 9.71 5.33
C ALA A 222 11.11 9.22 5.24
N ARG A 223 10.41 9.21 6.39
CA ARG A 223 9.00 8.88 6.48
C ARG A 223 8.17 9.77 5.55
N ASP A 224 7.32 9.16 4.75
CA ASP A 224 6.39 9.83 3.85
C ASP A 224 4.99 9.24 3.99
N GLU A 225 4.12 9.97 4.66
CA GLU A 225 2.75 9.53 4.96
C GLU A 225 1.79 9.64 3.76
N ARG A 226 2.22 10.25 2.66
CA ARG A 226 1.41 10.35 1.44
C ARG A 226 1.12 9.00 0.79
N MET A 227 1.89 7.98 1.17
CA MET A 227 1.68 6.60 0.72
C MET A 227 0.74 5.81 1.64
N LEU A 228 0.29 6.38 2.75
CA LEU A 228 -0.67 5.74 3.64
C LEU A 228 -2.09 5.91 3.12
N LEU A 229 -2.92 4.89 3.38
CA LEU A 229 -4.35 4.94 3.10
C LEU A 229 -4.98 6.10 3.89
N THR A 230 -5.53 7.08 3.17
CA THR A 230 -6.26 8.20 3.78
C THR A 230 -7.77 7.91 3.82
N PRO A 231 -8.57 8.65 4.63
CA PRO A 231 -10.02 8.53 4.59
C PRO A 231 -10.60 8.78 3.20
N ARG A 232 -10.02 9.75 2.49
CA ARG A 232 -10.41 10.08 1.12
C ARG A 232 -10.16 8.93 0.16
N ASP A 233 -8.99 8.29 0.24
CA ASP A 233 -8.68 7.14 -0.61
C ASP A 233 -9.62 5.97 -0.38
N ALA A 234 -9.96 5.70 0.88
CA ALA A 234 -10.89 4.64 1.23
C ALA A 234 -12.28 4.91 0.65
N LEU A 235 -12.79 6.15 0.78
CA LEU A 235 -14.09 6.50 0.23
C LEU A 235 -14.09 6.51 -1.30
N GLU A 236 -13.08 7.10 -1.94
CA GLU A 236 -12.94 7.08 -3.41
C GLU A 236 -12.87 5.65 -3.96
N ALA A 237 -12.17 4.75 -3.27
CA ALA A 237 -12.09 3.35 -3.66
C ALA A 237 -13.47 2.65 -3.60
N VAL A 238 -14.26 2.87 -2.53
CA VAL A 238 -15.61 2.34 -2.41
C VAL A 238 -16.53 2.88 -3.51
N LEU A 239 -16.46 4.19 -3.77
CA LEU A 239 -17.30 4.82 -4.79
C LEU A 239 -16.94 4.36 -6.21
N SER A 240 -15.64 4.21 -6.48
CA SER A 240 -15.15 3.66 -7.75
C SER A 240 -15.60 2.22 -7.95
N ALA A 241 -15.51 1.41 -6.89
CA ALA A 241 -16.00 0.04 -6.92
C ALA A 241 -17.54 -0.02 -7.15
N TRP A 242 -18.29 0.86 -6.51
CA TRP A 242 -19.73 1.00 -6.77
C TRP A 242 -20.01 1.34 -8.24
N GLN A 243 -19.32 2.34 -8.79
CA GLN A 243 -19.47 2.75 -10.18
C GLN A 243 -19.18 1.60 -11.16
N ALA A 244 -18.16 0.78 -10.83
CA ALA A 244 -17.81 -0.43 -11.58
C ALA A 244 -18.69 -1.66 -11.25
N ARG A 245 -19.53 -1.59 -10.23
CA ARG A 245 -20.26 -2.72 -9.63
C ARG A 245 -19.35 -3.86 -9.17
N ASP A 246 -18.13 -3.53 -8.76
CA ASP A 246 -17.17 -4.45 -8.15
C ASP A 246 -17.38 -4.47 -6.64
N TRP A 247 -18.37 -5.21 -6.18
CA TRP A 247 -18.73 -5.25 -4.76
C TRP A 247 -17.70 -5.95 -3.91
N ALA A 248 -16.90 -6.84 -4.47
CA ALA A 248 -15.78 -7.46 -3.77
C ALA A 248 -14.69 -6.42 -3.44
N ALA A 249 -14.38 -5.52 -4.39
CA ALA A 249 -13.47 -4.41 -4.15
C ALA A 249 -14.03 -3.42 -3.11
N ALA A 250 -15.33 -3.08 -3.18
CA ALA A 250 -15.97 -2.22 -2.19
C ALA A 250 -15.94 -2.85 -0.79
N TYR A 251 -16.21 -4.16 -0.69
CA TYR A 251 -16.23 -4.91 0.57
C TYR A 251 -14.91 -4.82 1.33
N ALA A 252 -13.79 -4.73 0.62
CA ALA A 252 -12.46 -4.58 1.23
C ALA A 252 -12.33 -3.32 2.13
N TYR A 253 -13.16 -2.32 1.94
CA TYR A 253 -13.15 -1.06 2.72
C TYR A 253 -14.31 -0.95 3.72
N LEU A 254 -15.11 -2.01 3.89
CA LEU A 254 -16.18 -2.00 4.88
C LEU A 254 -15.65 -2.37 6.26
N GLY A 255 -16.26 -1.79 7.29
CA GLY A 255 -15.95 -2.12 8.67
C GLY A 255 -16.98 -1.52 9.60
N ASP A 256 -17.12 -2.10 10.78
CA ASP A 256 -17.99 -1.59 11.82
C ASP A 256 -17.14 -1.16 13.03
N GLU A 257 -17.29 0.09 13.46
CA GLU A 257 -16.61 0.65 14.64
C GLU A 257 -16.96 -0.10 15.93
N GLN A 258 -18.16 -0.69 16.01
CA GLN A 258 -18.61 -1.45 17.16
C GLN A 258 -18.12 -2.91 17.16
N GLY A 259 -17.37 -3.31 16.10
CA GLY A 259 -16.85 -4.67 15.97
C GLY A 259 -17.93 -5.69 15.58
N ALA A 260 -19.07 -5.25 15.03
CA ALA A 260 -20.06 -6.15 14.49
C ALA A 260 -19.48 -6.92 13.30
N LEU A 261 -19.83 -8.20 13.20
CA LEU A 261 -19.41 -9.02 12.06
C LEU A 261 -20.03 -8.48 10.79
N LEU A 262 -19.18 -8.26 9.79
CA LEU A 262 -19.66 -7.92 8.45
C LEU A 262 -20.48 -9.09 7.89
N PRO A 263 -21.52 -8.82 7.06
CA PRO A 263 -22.19 -9.89 6.33
C PRO A 263 -21.18 -10.63 5.45
N ALA A 264 -21.42 -11.90 5.16
CA ALA A 264 -20.57 -12.62 4.20
C ALA A 264 -20.56 -11.88 2.85
N LEU A 265 -19.43 -11.87 2.16
CA LEU A 265 -19.27 -11.17 0.88
C LEU A 265 -20.42 -11.48 -0.09
N SER A 266 -20.80 -12.76 -0.25
CA SER A 266 -21.89 -13.16 -1.14
C SER A 266 -23.26 -12.58 -0.76
N VAL A 267 -23.50 -12.34 0.54
CA VAL A 267 -24.73 -11.71 1.02
C VAL A 267 -24.69 -10.22 0.70
N PHE A 268 -23.57 -9.56 0.98
CA PHE A 268 -23.36 -8.16 0.65
C PHE A 268 -23.50 -7.90 -0.86
N GLU A 269 -22.87 -8.72 -1.70
CA GLU A 269 -22.99 -8.63 -3.17
C GLU A 269 -24.42 -8.78 -3.64
N ALA A 270 -25.18 -9.74 -3.09
CA ALA A 270 -26.59 -9.94 -3.42
C ALA A 270 -27.42 -8.70 -3.06
N GLU A 271 -27.24 -8.17 -1.84
CA GLU A 271 -27.94 -6.97 -1.38
C GLU A 271 -27.62 -5.75 -2.26
N MET A 272 -26.35 -5.53 -2.59
CA MET A 272 -25.93 -4.38 -3.40
C MET A 272 -26.42 -4.48 -4.84
N ASN A 273 -26.53 -5.69 -5.39
CA ASN A 273 -27.07 -5.91 -6.75
C ASN A 273 -28.58 -5.71 -6.84
N GLU A 274 -29.32 -5.84 -5.73
CA GLU A 274 -30.76 -5.56 -5.66
C GLU A 274 -31.06 -4.05 -5.62
N LEU A 275 -30.09 -3.20 -5.31
CA LEU A 275 -30.28 -1.77 -5.27
C LEU A 275 -30.38 -1.18 -6.69
N ASP A 276 -31.42 -0.42 -6.92
CA ASP A 276 -31.76 0.14 -8.23
C ASP A 276 -31.10 1.51 -8.49
N ILE A 277 -29.85 1.70 -8.05
CA ILE A 277 -29.13 2.96 -8.19
C ILE A 277 -27.76 2.75 -8.80
N THR A 278 -27.47 3.54 -9.83
CA THR A 278 -26.16 3.62 -10.48
C THR A 278 -25.48 4.93 -10.11
N LEU A 279 -24.25 4.88 -9.68
CA LEU A 279 -23.37 6.03 -9.50
C LEU A 279 -22.76 6.41 -10.86
N LEU A 280 -23.03 7.62 -11.33
CA LEU A 280 -22.57 8.11 -12.63
C LEU A 280 -21.25 8.86 -12.49
N ASP A 281 -21.17 9.76 -11.51
CA ASP A 281 -20.00 10.58 -11.23
C ASP A 281 -19.95 10.92 -9.74
N PHE A 282 -18.75 11.19 -9.22
CA PHE A 282 -18.56 11.62 -7.84
C PHE A 282 -17.33 12.50 -7.66
N ASP A 283 -17.39 13.35 -6.66
CA ASP A 283 -16.27 14.12 -6.12
C ASP A 283 -16.28 14.04 -4.60
N VAL A 284 -15.12 13.74 -4.04
CA VAL A 284 -14.92 13.69 -2.58
C VAL A 284 -14.11 14.91 -2.16
N SER A 285 -14.75 15.80 -1.43
CA SER A 285 -14.09 16.98 -0.87
C SER A 285 -13.34 16.65 0.42
N GLU A 286 -12.36 17.48 0.76
CA GLU A 286 -11.68 17.40 2.04
C GLU A 286 -12.69 17.51 3.19
N GLY A 287 -12.47 16.70 4.22
CA GLY A 287 -13.30 16.63 5.40
C GLY A 287 -12.50 16.89 6.67
N THR A 288 -13.07 16.50 7.79
CA THR A 288 -12.45 16.62 9.10
C THR A 288 -12.07 15.26 9.65
N VAL A 289 -10.91 15.19 10.29
CA VAL A 289 -10.48 14.04 11.08
C VAL A 289 -10.61 14.40 12.55
N SER A 290 -11.14 13.51 13.37
CA SER A 290 -11.25 13.69 14.83
C SER A 290 -9.87 13.86 15.47
N PHE A 291 -9.83 14.52 16.64
CA PHE A 291 -8.57 14.79 17.34
C PHE A 291 -7.79 13.52 17.70
N ASP A 292 -8.49 12.43 17.99
CA ASP A 292 -7.92 11.11 18.29
C ASP A 292 -7.50 10.33 17.02
N GLY A 293 -7.77 10.88 15.84
CA GLY A 293 -7.44 10.24 14.56
C GLY A 293 -8.28 8.99 14.24
N GLN A 294 -9.34 8.70 15.00
CA GLN A 294 -10.11 7.46 14.86
C GLN A 294 -11.34 7.59 13.96
N ARG A 295 -11.79 8.81 13.68
CA ARG A 295 -12.96 9.09 12.85
C ARG A 295 -12.66 10.18 11.85
N ALA A 296 -13.27 10.06 10.68
CA ALA A 296 -13.25 11.11 9.66
C ALA A 296 -14.66 11.34 9.15
N THR A 297 -14.94 12.56 8.69
CA THR A 297 -16.17 12.90 7.98
C THR A 297 -15.79 13.63 6.71
N LEU A 298 -16.14 13.07 5.57
CA LEU A 298 -15.88 13.62 4.25
C LEU A 298 -17.17 14.12 3.63
N VAL A 299 -17.09 15.04 2.68
CA VAL A 299 -18.24 15.52 1.91
C VAL A 299 -18.21 14.87 0.54
N LEU A 300 -19.23 14.07 0.24
CA LEU A 300 -19.46 13.47 -1.05
C LEU A 300 -20.42 14.35 -1.87
N ASN A 301 -20.03 14.68 -3.10
CA ASN A 301 -20.92 15.14 -4.15
C ASN A 301 -21.00 14.01 -5.17
N ALA A 302 -22.20 13.50 -5.46
CA ALA A 302 -22.38 12.37 -6.36
C ALA A 302 -23.53 12.64 -7.33
N GLU A 303 -23.39 12.15 -8.55
CA GLU A 303 -24.46 12.07 -9.53
C GLU A 303 -24.95 10.63 -9.61
N ILE A 304 -26.20 10.41 -9.23
CA ILE A 304 -26.81 9.09 -9.19
C ILE A 304 -28.04 9.02 -10.10
N ARG A 305 -28.37 7.81 -10.56
CA ARG A 305 -29.55 7.54 -11.38
C ARG A 305 -30.16 6.19 -11.02
N SER A 306 -31.52 6.10 -11.02
CA SER A 306 -32.18 4.80 -10.96
C SER A 306 -31.88 3.97 -12.22
N ILE A 307 -31.70 2.66 -12.04
CA ILE A 307 -31.49 1.70 -13.15
C ILE A 307 -32.75 1.59 -14.02
N GLU A 308 -33.95 1.71 -13.43
CA GLU A 308 -35.21 1.70 -14.17
C GLU A 308 -35.40 2.91 -15.10
N GLY A 309 -34.52 3.89 -15.00
CA GLY A 309 -34.54 5.12 -15.78
C GLY A 309 -35.00 6.32 -14.95
N GLY A 310 -34.72 7.50 -15.44
CA GLY A 310 -35.05 8.76 -14.78
C GLY A 310 -33.95 9.80 -14.99
N ASP A 311 -34.19 11.01 -14.51
CA ASP A 311 -33.20 12.06 -14.53
C ASP A 311 -32.12 11.78 -13.48
N ALA A 312 -30.89 12.12 -13.81
CA ALA A 312 -29.79 12.07 -12.87
C ALA A 312 -29.99 13.08 -11.75
N GLN A 313 -29.68 12.69 -10.52
CA GLN A 313 -29.82 13.51 -9.32
C GLN A 313 -28.44 13.79 -8.74
N ILE A 314 -28.21 15.04 -8.36
CA ILE A 314 -27.02 15.45 -7.63
C ILE A 314 -27.28 15.33 -6.14
N VAL A 315 -26.41 14.60 -5.48
CA VAL A 315 -26.46 14.29 -4.06
C VAL A 315 -25.27 14.92 -3.37
N ARG A 316 -25.49 15.57 -2.24
CA ARG A 316 -24.40 16.03 -1.36
C ARG A 316 -24.62 15.51 0.04
N GLU A 317 -23.70 14.65 0.49
CA GLU A 317 -23.79 13.96 1.77
C GLU A 317 -22.49 14.04 2.57
N SER A 318 -22.63 14.00 3.89
CA SER A 318 -21.52 13.85 4.80
C SER A 318 -21.33 12.36 5.13
N VAL A 319 -20.20 11.81 4.72
CA VAL A 319 -19.89 10.39 4.87
C VAL A 319 -18.93 10.19 6.04
N PRO A 320 -19.38 9.53 7.12
CA PRO A 320 -18.51 9.16 8.22
C PRO A 320 -17.69 7.92 7.87
N LEU A 321 -16.42 7.94 8.26
CA LEU A 321 -15.50 6.80 8.23
C LEU A 321 -14.91 6.60 9.61
N ALA A 322 -14.56 5.36 9.93
CA ALA A 322 -13.87 5.00 11.15
C ALA A 322 -12.54 4.30 10.86
N ARG A 323 -11.60 4.39 11.79
CA ARG A 323 -10.35 3.67 11.72
C ARG A 323 -10.51 2.31 12.38
N ILE A 324 -10.48 1.25 11.60
CA ILE A 324 -10.65 -0.14 12.02
C ILE A 324 -9.34 -0.87 11.72
N GLU A 325 -8.76 -1.50 12.75
CA GLU A 325 -7.44 -2.17 12.60
C GLU A 325 -6.39 -1.27 11.92
N ASP A 326 -6.34 0.00 12.34
CA ASP A 326 -5.47 1.05 11.81
C ASP A 326 -5.73 1.46 10.35
N ASN A 327 -6.76 0.97 9.71
CA ASN A 327 -7.14 1.32 8.33
C ASN A 327 -8.52 2.00 8.28
N TRP A 328 -8.72 2.89 7.31
CA TRP A 328 -9.98 3.59 7.15
C TRP A 328 -11.05 2.70 6.51
N ALA A 329 -12.22 2.69 7.11
CA ALA A 329 -13.36 1.91 6.66
C ALA A 329 -14.68 2.71 6.73
N ILE A 330 -15.63 2.34 5.87
CA ILE A 330 -17.00 2.83 5.89
C ILE A 330 -17.93 1.74 6.48
N ALA A 331 -18.91 2.13 7.29
CA ALA A 331 -19.89 1.18 7.78
C ALA A 331 -20.83 0.72 6.63
N PRO A 332 -21.21 -0.58 6.58
CA PRO A 332 -22.14 -1.08 5.56
C PRO A 332 -23.47 -0.30 5.49
N ASP A 333 -24.01 0.08 6.64
CA ASP A 333 -25.26 0.85 6.72
C ASP A 333 -25.09 2.28 6.18
N THR A 334 -23.92 2.89 6.38
CA THR A 334 -23.59 4.18 5.78
C THR A 334 -23.55 4.07 4.25
N LEU A 335 -22.90 3.05 3.71
CA LEU A 335 -22.86 2.82 2.27
C LEU A 335 -24.27 2.59 1.72
N ARG A 336 -25.09 1.74 2.38
CA ARG A 336 -26.48 1.53 1.99
C ARG A 336 -27.29 2.83 1.99
N SER A 337 -27.14 3.67 3.00
CA SER A 337 -27.88 4.94 3.10
C SER A 337 -27.57 5.91 1.96
N LEU A 338 -26.36 5.83 1.37
CA LEU A 338 -26.04 6.60 0.17
C LEU A 338 -26.76 6.10 -1.08
N MET A 339 -27.16 4.81 -1.09
CA MET A 339 -27.78 4.12 -2.23
C MET A 339 -29.30 4.05 -2.12
N ILE A 340 -29.88 4.14 -0.93
CA ILE A 340 -31.34 4.08 -0.71
C ILE A 340 -31.82 5.50 -0.43
N ARG A 341 -32.74 5.98 -1.28
CA ARG A 341 -33.45 7.24 -1.05
C ARG A 341 -34.94 7.00 -1.12
N ASP A 342 -35.64 7.44 -0.08
CA ASP A 342 -37.10 7.52 -0.03
C ASP A 342 -37.65 8.65 -0.93
#